data_2f3a899287e4661a3586f96858f11bf3
#
_entry.id   2f3a899287e4661a3586f96858f11bf3
#
_cell.length_a   1.000
_cell.length_b   1.000
_cell.length_c   1.000
_cell.angle_alpha   90.00
_cell.angle_beta   90.00
_cell.angle_gamma   90.00
#
_symmetry.space_group_name_H-M   'P 1'
#
loop_
_entity.id
_entity.type
_entity.pdbx_description
1 polymer ?
#
loop_
_entity_poly.entity_id
_entity_poly.type
_entity_poly.pdbx_seq_one_letter_code
_entity_poly.pdbx_strand_id
1 'polypeptide(L)'
;MRRLALVLLVGFICLAAGFYAGSATCQRGRTASGQAALQRASEALTVDRRDEALEYAFAALDRNPDLYPAYEVAGDAVATQRRNELARHFYRAALSGIGQAGSARVQAKLAALSPDP
;
A
#
# COMPACT_ATOMS: atom_id res chain seq x y z
N MET A 1 4.61 -23.16 -48.32
CA MET A 1 4.64 -23.75 -46.97
C MET A 1 5.64 -23.09 -46.03
N ARG A 2 6.85 -22.77 -46.47
CA ARG A 2 7.84 -22.08 -45.60
C ARG A 2 7.39 -20.69 -45.10
N ARG A 3 6.64 -19.93 -45.90
CA ARG A 3 6.15 -18.60 -45.51
C ARG A 3 5.03 -18.64 -44.46
N LEU A 4 4.18 -19.67 -44.48
CA LEU A 4 3.13 -19.88 -43.48
C LEU A 4 3.68 -20.30 -42.11
N ALA A 5 4.72 -21.14 -42.09
CA ALA A 5 5.38 -21.54 -40.87
C ALA A 5 6.10 -20.35 -40.17
N LEU A 6 6.71 -19.44 -40.95
CA LEU A 6 7.37 -18.24 -40.45
C LEU A 6 6.39 -17.24 -39.86
N VAL A 7 5.21 -17.08 -40.48
CA VAL A 7 4.16 -16.19 -39.98
C VAL A 7 3.57 -16.70 -38.66
N LEU A 8 3.38 -18.00 -38.52
CA LEU A 8 2.91 -18.62 -37.29
C LEU A 8 3.94 -18.51 -36.16
N LEU A 9 5.23 -18.64 -36.48
CA LEU A 9 6.30 -18.51 -35.48
C LEU A 9 6.44 -17.08 -34.97
N VAL A 10 6.35 -16.09 -35.85
CA VAL A 10 6.38 -14.65 -35.49
C VAL A 10 5.14 -14.29 -34.68
N GLY A 11 3.96 -14.81 -35.04
CA GLY A 11 2.73 -14.61 -34.29
C GLY A 11 2.80 -15.19 -32.87
N PHE A 12 3.42 -16.34 -32.70
CA PHE A 12 3.57 -16.98 -31.40
C PHE A 12 4.56 -16.24 -30.50
N ILE A 13 5.66 -15.74 -31.07
CA ILE A 13 6.65 -14.94 -30.32
C ILE A 13 6.03 -13.60 -29.87
N CYS A 14 5.26 -12.95 -30.71
CA CYS A 14 4.56 -11.70 -30.34
C CYS A 14 3.53 -11.91 -29.23
N LEU A 15 2.81 -13.04 -29.23
CA LEU A 15 1.86 -13.38 -28.18
C LEU A 15 2.56 -13.65 -26.84
N ALA A 16 3.68 -14.37 -26.85
CA ALA A 16 4.45 -14.65 -25.64
C ALA A 16 5.10 -13.36 -25.06
N ALA A 17 5.63 -12.50 -25.90
CA ALA A 17 6.19 -11.21 -25.49
C ALA A 17 5.09 -10.28 -24.94
N GLY A 18 3.92 -10.26 -25.53
CA GLY A 18 2.78 -9.48 -25.06
C GLY A 18 2.27 -9.95 -23.69
N PHE A 19 2.28 -11.23 -23.41
CA PHE A 19 1.89 -11.79 -22.13
C PHE A 19 2.88 -11.41 -21.01
N TYR A 20 4.19 -11.47 -21.26
CA TYR A 20 5.22 -11.06 -20.31
C TYR A 20 5.19 -9.56 -20.01
N ALA A 21 5.02 -8.73 -21.01
CA ALA A 21 4.90 -7.29 -20.83
C ALA A 21 3.64 -6.91 -20.05
N GLY A 22 2.52 -7.61 -20.25
CA GLY A 22 1.27 -7.39 -19.53
C GLY A 22 1.36 -7.68 -18.05
N SER A 23 2.02 -8.77 -17.62
CA SER A 23 2.16 -9.11 -16.21
C SER A 23 3.07 -8.15 -15.46
N ALA A 24 4.19 -7.71 -16.05
CA ALA A 24 5.07 -6.72 -15.45
C ALA A 24 4.40 -5.35 -15.31
N THR A 25 3.59 -4.93 -16.28
CA THR A 25 2.85 -3.66 -16.24
C THR A 25 1.75 -3.68 -15.18
N CYS A 26 1.08 -4.82 -14.96
CA CYS A 26 0.08 -4.97 -13.89
C CYS A 26 0.67 -4.82 -12.49
N GLN A 27 1.85 -5.40 -12.23
CA GLN A 27 2.51 -5.26 -10.91
C GLN A 27 2.96 -3.81 -10.67
N ARG A 28 3.52 -3.14 -11.66
CA ARG A 28 3.89 -1.71 -11.56
C ARG A 28 2.67 -0.83 -11.36
N GLY A 29 1.57 -1.12 -12.02
CA GLY A 29 0.31 -0.41 -11.84
C GLY A 29 -0.26 -0.57 -10.43
N ARG A 30 -0.16 -1.74 -9.82
CA ARG A 30 -0.61 -1.98 -8.44
C ARG A 30 0.21 -1.22 -7.41
N THR A 31 1.54 -1.25 -7.51
CA THR A 31 2.42 -0.50 -6.61
C THR A 31 2.24 1.00 -6.75
N ALA A 32 2.22 1.54 -7.97
CA ALA A 32 1.99 2.95 -8.22
C ALA A 32 0.62 3.40 -7.70
N SER A 33 -0.42 2.60 -7.91
CA SER A 33 -1.77 2.87 -7.43
C SER A 33 -1.88 2.81 -5.90
N GLY A 34 -1.16 1.89 -5.25
CA GLY A 34 -1.05 1.81 -3.80
C GLY A 34 -0.36 3.04 -3.21
N GLN A 35 0.73 3.49 -3.81
CA GLN A 35 1.45 4.70 -3.40
C GLN A 35 0.60 5.96 -3.59
N ALA A 36 -0.15 6.06 -4.67
CA ALA A 36 -1.06 7.19 -4.90
C ALA A 36 -2.16 7.25 -3.83
N ALA A 37 -2.73 6.10 -3.45
CA ALA A 37 -3.71 6.03 -2.38
C ALA A 37 -3.10 6.39 -1.02
N LEU A 38 -1.88 5.93 -0.73
CA LEU A 38 -1.14 6.30 0.48
C LEU A 38 -0.90 7.80 0.56
N GLN A 39 -0.52 8.43 -0.53
CA GLN A 39 -0.33 9.88 -0.59
C GLN A 39 -1.63 10.62 -0.28
N ARG A 40 -2.74 10.21 -0.88
CA ARG A 40 -4.06 10.78 -0.58
C ARG A 40 -4.46 10.61 0.88
N ALA A 41 -4.14 9.45 1.47
CA ALA A 41 -4.36 9.20 2.89
C ALA A 41 -3.58 10.19 3.76
N SER A 42 -2.31 10.42 3.45
CA SER A 42 -1.47 11.39 4.16
C SER A 42 -1.98 12.82 4.02
N GLU A 43 -2.40 13.21 2.82
CA GLU A 43 -2.98 14.52 2.55
C GLU A 43 -4.30 14.71 3.32
N ALA A 44 -5.14 13.69 3.38
CA ALA A 44 -6.39 13.73 4.15
C ALA A 44 -6.14 13.93 5.64
N LEU A 45 -5.08 13.33 6.20
CA LEU A 45 -4.67 13.56 7.60
C LEU A 45 -4.25 15.00 7.84
N THR A 46 -3.54 15.64 6.92
CA THR A 46 -3.09 17.02 7.08
C THR A 46 -4.23 18.03 7.13
N VAL A 47 -5.35 17.71 6.50
CA VAL A 47 -6.57 18.54 6.50
C VAL A 47 -7.65 18.04 7.47
N ASP A 48 -7.27 17.14 8.39
CA ASP A 48 -8.12 16.58 9.44
C ASP A 48 -9.34 15.77 8.94
N ARG A 49 -9.24 15.21 7.74
CA ARG A 49 -10.24 14.30 7.16
C ARG A 49 -9.86 12.84 7.46
N ARG A 50 -10.07 12.44 8.70
CA ARG A 50 -9.56 11.17 9.23
C ARG A 50 -10.26 9.95 8.66
N ASP A 51 -11.57 10.02 8.44
CA ASP A 51 -12.33 8.92 7.83
C ASP A 51 -11.89 8.68 6.39
N GLU A 52 -11.67 9.74 5.61
CA GLU A 52 -11.10 9.64 4.27
C GLU A 52 -9.68 9.08 4.29
N ALA A 53 -8.85 9.52 5.25
CA ALA A 53 -7.50 9.01 5.41
C ALA A 53 -7.50 7.50 5.65
N LEU A 54 -8.41 7.01 6.48
CA LEU A 54 -8.54 5.59 6.77
C LEU A 54 -9.00 4.81 5.54
N GLU A 55 -9.97 5.32 4.79
CA GLU A 55 -10.44 4.70 3.54
C GLU A 55 -9.32 4.60 2.50
N TYR A 56 -8.55 5.66 2.30
CA TYR A 56 -7.41 5.65 1.39
C TYR A 56 -6.29 4.74 1.85
N ALA A 57 -6.03 4.67 3.14
CA ALA A 57 -5.04 3.73 3.69
C ALA A 57 -5.45 2.28 3.42
N PHE A 58 -6.70 1.92 3.62
CA PHE A 58 -7.21 0.58 3.29
C PHE A 58 -7.19 0.31 1.78
N ALA A 59 -7.53 1.29 0.96
CA ALA A 59 -7.42 1.17 -0.49
C ALA A 59 -5.97 0.92 -0.94
N ALA A 60 -5.01 1.57 -0.29
CA ALA A 60 -3.59 1.34 -0.54
C ALA A 60 -3.18 -0.10 -0.19
N LEU A 61 -3.64 -0.61 0.96
CA LEU A 61 -3.35 -1.96 1.43
C LEU A 61 -4.02 -3.05 0.58
N ASP A 62 -5.22 -2.80 0.06
CA ASP A 62 -5.88 -3.70 -0.88
C ASP A 62 -5.06 -3.91 -2.16
N ARG A 63 -4.37 -2.87 -2.60
CA ARG A 63 -3.54 -2.91 -3.80
C ARG A 63 -2.14 -3.44 -3.53
N ASN A 64 -1.60 -3.14 -2.38
CA ASN A 64 -0.28 -3.61 -1.93
C ASN A 64 -0.30 -3.88 -0.43
N PRO A 65 -0.54 -5.14 0.01
CA PRO A 65 -0.58 -5.50 1.43
C PRO A 65 0.75 -5.27 2.16
N ASP A 66 1.87 -5.18 1.44
CA ASP A 66 3.20 -4.94 2.00
C ASP A 66 3.53 -3.45 2.13
N LEU A 67 2.57 -2.58 1.89
CA LEU A 67 2.75 -1.13 2.02
C LEU A 67 2.61 -0.72 3.50
N TYR A 68 3.61 -1.06 4.30
CA TYR A 68 3.60 -0.85 5.75
C TYR A 68 3.36 0.60 6.20
N PRO A 69 3.82 1.65 5.50
CA PRO A 69 3.46 3.02 5.84
C PRO A 69 1.96 3.31 5.84
N ALA A 70 1.16 2.55 5.09
CA ALA A 70 -0.30 2.68 5.11
C ALA A 70 -0.91 2.26 6.45
N TYR A 71 -0.32 1.28 7.14
CA TYR A 71 -0.73 0.92 8.50
C TYR A 71 -0.44 2.05 9.49
N GLU A 72 0.69 2.74 9.35
CA GLU A 72 1.01 3.91 10.18
C GLU A 72 -0.02 5.02 10.00
N VAL A 73 -0.38 5.33 8.75
CA VAL A 73 -1.41 6.34 8.44
C VAL A 73 -2.76 5.94 9.01
N ALA A 74 -3.15 4.68 8.88
CA ALA A 74 -4.38 4.15 9.47
C ALA A 74 -4.37 4.29 11.00
N GLY A 75 -3.25 3.98 11.64
CA GLY A 75 -3.07 4.18 13.07
C GLY A 75 -3.21 5.64 13.48
N ASP A 76 -2.59 6.56 12.76
CA ASP A 76 -2.70 8.01 12.99
C ASP A 76 -4.14 8.50 12.86
N ALA A 77 -4.88 7.99 11.89
CA ALA A 77 -6.28 8.35 11.68
C ALA A 77 -7.17 7.95 12.87
N VAL A 78 -6.99 6.74 13.39
CA VAL A 78 -7.84 6.23 14.48
C VAL A 78 -7.38 6.65 15.87
N ALA A 79 -6.09 6.93 16.08
CA ALA A 79 -5.54 7.38 17.36
C ALA A 79 -6.23 8.65 17.86
N THR A 80 -6.56 9.53 16.96
CA THR A 80 -7.21 10.81 17.26
C THR A 80 -8.72 10.72 17.39
N GLN A 81 -9.31 9.59 16.99
CA GLN A 81 -10.72 9.26 17.22
C GLN A 81 -10.95 8.54 18.56
N ARG A 82 -9.95 8.53 19.44
CA ARG A 82 -9.97 7.83 20.74
C ARG A 82 -10.11 6.31 20.64
N ARG A 83 -9.65 5.73 19.54
CA ARG A 83 -9.58 4.29 19.32
C ARG A 83 -8.16 3.79 19.51
N ASN A 84 -7.60 3.98 20.70
CA ASN A 84 -6.18 3.71 20.95
C ASN A 84 -5.81 2.23 20.78
N GLU A 85 -6.68 1.30 21.13
CA GLU A 85 -6.44 -0.13 20.93
C GLU A 85 -6.31 -0.46 19.43
N LEU A 86 -7.20 0.08 18.61
CA LEU A 86 -7.14 -0.11 17.16
C LEU A 86 -5.88 0.55 16.57
N ALA A 87 -5.52 1.74 17.05
CA ALA A 87 -4.28 2.40 16.66
C ALA A 87 -3.06 1.55 17.00
N ARG A 88 -3.03 0.92 18.16
CA ARG A 88 -1.95 -0.01 18.54
C ARG A 88 -1.84 -1.18 17.58
N HIS A 89 -2.94 -1.76 17.16
CA HIS A 89 -2.92 -2.84 16.18
C HIS A 89 -2.31 -2.38 14.85
N PHE A 90 -2.70 -1.21 14.35
CA PHE A 90 -2.14 -0.67 13.12
C PHE A 90 -0.65 -0.34 13.25
N TYR A 91 -0.23 0.26 14.34
CA TYR A 91 1.19 0.56 14.55
C TYR A 91 2.05 -0.70 14.69
N ARG A 92 1.55 -1.73 15.37
CA ARG A 92 2.25 -3.03 15.43
C ARG A 92 2.35 -3.69 14.05
N ALA A 93 1.29 -3.61 13.25
CA ALA A 93 1.33 -4.08 11.87
C ALA A 93 2.35 -3.30 11.03
N ALA A 94 2.44 -1.98 11.21
CA ALA A 94 3.45 -1.15 10.55
C ALA A 94 4.87 -1.59 10.95
N LEU A 95 5.11 -1.85 12.23
CA LEU A 95 6.42 -2.27 12.73
C LEU A 95 6.90 -3.59 12.15
N SER A 96 5.99 -4.46 11.71
CA SER A 96 6.35 -5.79 11.18
C SER A 96 7.18 -5.72 9.90
N GLY A 97 7.17 -4.61 9.16
CA GLY A 97 7.89 -4.50 7.90
C GLY A 97 8.42 -3.12 7.56
N ILE A 98 8.20 -2.11 8.42
CA ILE A 98 8.79 -0.78 8.19
C ILE A 98 10.28 -0.82 8.53
N GLY A 99 11.10 -0.08 7.77
CA GLY A 99 12.54 -0.04 8.00
C GLY A 99 12.92 0.60 9.33
N GLN A 100 14.20 0.51 9.72
CA GLN A 100 14.69 1.00 11.02
C GLN A 100 14.35 2.46 11.29
N ALA A 101 14.46 3.33 10.30
CA ALA A 101 14.12 4.75 10.44
C ALA A 101 12.64 4.98 10.75
N GLY A 102 11.75 4.21 10.11
CA GLY A 102 10.33 4.26 10.38
C GLY A 102 9.94 3.61 11.70
N SER A 103 10.66 2.55 12.10
CA SER A 103 10.43 1.80 13.33
C SER A 103 10.52 2.69 14.58
N ALA A 104 11.54 3.52 14.69
CA ALA A 104 11.71 4.42 15.83
C ALA A 104 10.54 5.42 15.94
N ARG A 105 10.08 5.96 14.80
CA ARG A 105 8.94 6.87 14.74
C ARG A 105 7.64 6.19 15.20
N VAL A 106 7.38 4.99 14.70
CA VAL A 106 6.16 4.23 15.04
C VAL A 106 6.19 3.77 16.50
N GLN A 107 7.35 3.35 17.02
CA GLN A 107 7.51 3.02 18.44
C GLN A 107 7.23 4.22 19.34
N ALA A 108 7.67 5.42 18.96
CA ALA A 108 7.37 6.64 19.69
C ALA A 108 5.85 6.94 19.70
N LYS A 109 5.17 6.70 18.59
CA LYS A 109 3.71 6.85 18.51
C LYS A 109 2.97 5.84 19.39
N LEU A 110 3.45 4.58 19.43
CA LEU A 110 2.92 3.56 20.33
C LEU A 110 3.06 3.95 21.80
N ALA A 111 4.23 4.45 22.17
CA ALA A 111 4.52 4.89 23.54
C ALA A 111 3.67 6.10 23.96
N ALA A 112 3.32 6.96 23.00
CA ALA A 112 2.49 8.14 23.23
C ALA A 112 1.00 7.82 23.38
N LEU A 113 0.54 6.63 22.98
CA LEU A 113 -0.86 6.22 23.14
C LEU A 113 -1.18 5.98 24.62
N SER A 114 -2.14 6.75 25.14
CA SER A 114 -2.65 6.51 26.48
C SER A 114 -3.42 5.19 26.54
N PRO A 115 -3.40 4.45 27.66
CA PRO A 115 -4.30 3.31 27.84
C PRO A 115 -5.75 3.79 27.75
N ASP A 116 -6.61 2.98 27.09
CA ASP A 116 -8.03 3.29 27.02
C ASP A 116 -8.63 3.25 28.43
N PRO A 117 -9.49 4.21 28.76
CA PRO A 117 -10.14 4.24 30.06
C PRO A 117 -11.06 3.06 30.29
#